data_d88d350e5f1fc0b4ebcfa4cde0b2a80e
#
_entry.id   d88d350e5f1fc0b4ebcfa4cde0b2a80e
#
_cell.length_a   1.000
_cell.length_b   1.000
_cell.length_c   1.000
_cell.angle_alpha   90.00
_cell.angle_beta   90.00
_cell.angle_gamma   90.00
#
_symmetry.space_group_name_H-M   'P 1'
#
loop_
_entity.id
_entity.type
_entity.pdbx_description
1 polymer ?
#
loop_
_entity_poly.entity_id
_entity_poly.type
_entity_poly.pdbx_seq_one_letter_code
_entity_poly.pdbx_strand_id
1 'polypeptide(L)'
;VTIAASTVPASIRIAVPERIDEMALARLDPSAPVVDWEGATMGTRWRVRVALPTGSDAAALMARVQARLDGMVAEMSHWEPSSLLCRYNHAALGSWTALPPDFAAVIEAALLVAERSAGAFDPALGRLTDVWGLGPRRPDAPPDEATIARALAASGWRRLALDRAGQGVSARLRQPGGLWLDLSGVAKGYAADAVADLLARAGIAHALVEVGGECVGAGMRPDGDPWWVDLETPAGIALPPLRVALHQLAVATSGDYLRGAHTLDPRTGHVPIGAASAVSVLHPSCMMADAWASALGAVPIAEARDLAAREGLAARLIARDGGEWLSPALSAML
;
A
#
# COMPACT_ATOMS: atom_id res chain seq x y z
N VAL A 1 2.50 -5.18 9.38
CA VAL A 1 1.41 -4.89 10.32
C VAL A 1 0.80 -6.20 10.80
N THR A 2 0.51 -6.32 12.08
CA THR A 2 -0.06 -7.55 12.67
C THR A 2 -1.43 -7.27 13.25
N ILE A 3 -2.42 -8.13 12.92
CA ILE A 3 -3.76 -8.05 13.49
C ILE A 3 -3.69 -8.35 14.98
N ALA A 4 -4.08 -7.39 15.82
CA ALA A 4 -3.93 -7.48 17.26
C ALA A 4 -4.98 -8.37 17.93
N ALA A 5 -4.62 -8.97 19.09
CA ALA A 5 -5.56 -9.61 20.00
C ALA A 5 -6.42 -8.56 20.74
N SER A 6 -7.60 -8.95 21.23
CA SER A 6 -8.54 -8.04 21.90
C SER A 6 -8.06 -7.46 23.23
N THR A 7 -7.07 -8.08 23.90
CA THR A 7 -6.57 -7.62 25.21
C THR A 7 -5.39 -6.66 25.06
N VAL A 8 -5.43 -5.50 25.72
CA VAL A 8 -4.38 -4.48 25.71
C VAL A 8 -3.46 -4.69 26.93
N PRO A 9 -2.16 -4.96 26.75
CA PRO A 9 -1.19 -4.98 27.85
C PRO A 9 -1.01 -3.59 28.48
N ALA A 10 -0.71 -3.51 29.77
CA ALA A 10 -0.62 -2.26 30.57
C ALA A 10 0.44 -1.23 30.10
N SER A 11 1.24 -1.50 29.10
CA SER A 11 2.31 -0.62 28.60
C SER A 11 2.25 -0.29 27.10
N ILE A 12 1.11 -0.53 26.45
CA ILE A 12 0.95 -0.27 25.01
C ILE A 12 0.49 1.17 24.75
N ARG A 13 1.07 1.82 23.75
CA ARG A 13 0.57 3.10 23.22
C ARG A 13 -0.59 2.82 22.28
N ILE A 14 -1.63 3.64 22.33
CA ILE A 14 -2.84 3.45 21.53
C ILE A 14 -3.09 4.71 20.73
N ALA A 15 -3.17 4.58 19.41
CA ALA A 15 -3.61 5.62 18.52
C ALA A 15 -5.05 5.35 18.06
N VAL A 16 -5.90 6.37 18.17
CA VAL A 16 -7.31 6.32 17.78
C VAL A 16 -7.63 7.42 16.78
N PRO A 17 -8.57 7.19 15.83
CA PRO A 17 -9.02 8.25 14.93
C PRO A 17 -9.75 9.35 15.72
N GLU A 18 -9.64 10.60 15.27
CA GLU A 18 -10.28 11.75 15.92
C GLU A 18 -11.79 11.67 15.97
N ARG A 19 -12.39 10.92 15.07
CA ARG A 19 -13.85 10.81 14.91
C ARG A 19 -14.28 9.37 14.73
N ILE A 20 -15.45 9.06 15.28
CA ILE A 20 -16.15 7.80 15.06
C ILE A 20 -17.28 8.07 14.04
N ASP A 21 -17.41 7.20 13.05
CA ASP A 21 -18.51 7.25 12.08
C ASP A 21 -19.80 6.74 12.75
N GLU A 22 -20.70 7.66 13.09
CA GLU A 22 -21.99 7.37 13.72
C GLU A 22 -22.87 6.46 12.84
N MET A 23 -22.77 6.57 11.51
CA MET A 23 -23.53 5.72 10.61
C MET A 23 -23.03 4.27 10.63
N ALA A 24 -21.71 4.07 10.79
CA ALA A 24 -21.16 2.74 10.99
C ALA A 24 -21.63 2.14 12.32
N LEU A 25 -21.64 2.94 13.41
CA LEU A 25 -22.16 2.50 14.70
C LEU A 25 -23.65 2.11 14.64
N ALA A 26 -24.46 2.89 13.92
CA ALA A 26 -25.90 2.60 13.77
C ALA A 26 -26.19 1.27 13.04
N ARG A 27 -25.21 0.72 12.32
CA ARG A 27 -25.30 -0.58 11.64
C ARG A 27 -24.67 -1.73 12.42
N LEU A 28 -24.19 -1.48 13.64
CA LEU A 28 -23.56 -2.50 14.47
C LEU A 28 -24.58 -3.51 14.94
N ASP A 29 -24.37 -4.78 14.61
CA ASP A 29 -25.11 -5.92 15.16
C ASP A 29 -24.22 -6.65 16.17
N PRO A 30 -24.47 -6.50 17.49
CA PRO A 30 -23.68 -7.17 18.52
C PRO A 30 -23.75 -8.70 18.46
N SER A 31 -24.72 -9.26 17.74
CA SER A 31 -24.90 -10.71 17.60
C SER A 31 -24.22 -11.28 16.35
N ALA A 32 -23.75 -10.42 15.44
CA ALA A 32 -23.11 -10.88 14.21
C ALA A 32 -21.84 -11.67 14.49
N PRO A 33 -21.65 -12.87 13.92
CA PRO A 33 -20.41 -13.62 14.07
C PRO A 33 -19.27 -12.91 13.35
N VAL A 34 -18.09 -12.91 13.95
CA VAL A 34 -16.86 -12.51 13.25
C VAL A 34 -16.28 -13.74 12.54
N VAL A 35 -16.16 -13.63 11.23
CA VAL A 35 -15.62 -14.70 10.38
C VAL A 35 -14.27 -14.23 9.81
N ASP A 36 -13.32 -15.16 9.79
CA ASP A 36 -12.00 -14.96 9.19
C ASP A 36 -11.93 -15.69 7.84
N TRP A 37 -11.53 -14.98 6.78
CA TRP A 37 -11.20 -15.54 5.47
C TRP A 37 -9.74 -15.25 5.14
N GLU A 38 -9.08 -16.16 4.46
CA GLU A 38 -7.71 -15.97 4.01
C GLU A 38 -7.46 -16.65 2.66
N GLY A 39 -6.44 -16.18 1.95
CA GLY A 39 -6.00 -16.74 0.70
C GLY A 39 -4.65 -16.16 0.26
N ALA A 40 -4.28 -16.43 -0.98
CA ALA A 40 -3.04 -15.95 -1.58
C ALA A 40 -3.33 -14.98 -2.72
N THR A 41 -2.51 -13.92 -2.82
CA THR A 41 -2.53 -12.96 -3.93
C THR A 41 -1.19 -12.23 -4.01
N MET A 42 -0.80 -11.70 -5.18
CA MET A 42 0.37 -10.80 -5.35
C MET A 42 1.66 -11.32 -4.70
N GLY A 43 1.89 -12.63 -4.69
CA GLY A 43 3.04 -13.26 -4.05
C GLY A 43 3.05 -13.20 -2.53
N THR A 44 1.93 -12.87 -1.91
CA THR A 44 1.70 -12.77 -0.46
C THR A 44 0.37 -13.39 -0.06
N ARG A 45 -0.10 -13.10 1.15
CA ARG A 45 -1.40 -13.54 1.66
C ARG A 45 -2.36 -12.35 1.78
N TRP A 46 -3.65 -12.64 1.74
CA TRP A 46 -4.69 -11.71 2.17
C TRP A 46 -5.49 -12.34 3.31
N ARG A 47 -6.03 -11.49 4.16
CA ARG A 47 -6.94 -11.87 5.23
C ARG A 47 -8.07 -10.86 5.36
N VAL A 48 -9.27 -11.36 5.58
CA VAL A 48 -10.45 -10.53 5.85
C VAL A 48 -11.11 -11.05 7.13
N ARG A 49 -11.31 -10.15 8.08
CA ARG A 49 -12.15 -10.38 9.26
C ARG A 49 -13.42 -9.56 9.10
N VAL A 50 -14.56 -10.21 9.15
CA VAL A 50 -15.84 -9.57 8.84
C VAL A 50 -16.87 -9.90 9.91
N ALA A 51 -17.59 -8.88 10.41
CA ALA A 51 -18.83 -9.10 11.14
C ALA A 51 -19.93 -9.43 10.11
N LEU A 52 -20.25 -10.72 10.01
CA LEU A 52 -21.06 -11.24 8.91
C LEU A 52 -22.56 -11.10 9.22
N PRO A 53 -23.34 -10.32 8.46
CA PRO A 53 -24.77 -10.21 8.69
C PRO A 53 -25.48 -11.55 8.50
N THR A 54 -26.52 -11.79 9.31
CA THR A 54 -27.34 -13.01 9.20
C THR A 54 -27.91 -13.19 7.79
N GLY A 55 -27.81 -14.40 7.26
CA GLY A 55 -28.30 -14.73 5.91
C GLY A 55 -27.31 -14.44 4.78
N SER A 56 -26.12 -13.93 5.09
CA SER A 56 -25.07 -13.73 4.08
C SER A 56 -24.50 -15.08 3.61
N ASP A 57 -24.24 -15.21 2.32
CA ASP A 57 -23.50 -16.33 1.76
C ASP A 57 -21.98 -16.09 1.87
N ALA A 58 -21.38 -16.58 2.96
CA ALA A 58 -19.97 -16.42 3.25
C ALA A 58 -19.06 -17.00 2.15
N ALA A 59 -19.43 -18.15 1.57
CA ALA A 59 -18.63 -18.82 0.54
C ALA A 59 -18.63 -18.01 -0.77
N ALA A 60 -19.79 -17.52 -1.18
CA ALA A 60 -19.92 -16.68 -2.37
C ALA A 60 -19.17 -15.35 -2.20
N LEU A 61 -19.20 -14.72 -1.01
CA LEU A 61 -18.48 -13.50 -0.72
C LEU A 61 -16.96 -13.73 -0.76
N MET A 62 -16.45 -14.79 -0.13
CA MET A 62 -15.03 -15.15 -0.16
C MET A 62 -14.55 -15.40 -1.60
N ALA A 63 -15.33 -16.12 -2.41
CA ALA A 63 -15.01 -16.35 -3.81
C ALA A 63 -14.95 -15.04 -4.62
N ARG A 64 -15.85 -14.08 -4.34
CA ARG A 64 -15.82 -12.75 -4.97
C ARG A 64 -14.59 -11.93 -4.55
N VAL A 65 -14.16 -12.02 -3.29
CA VAL A 65 -12.91 -11.39 -2.82
C VAL A 65 -11.72 -11.94 -3.59
N GLN A 66 -11.58 -13.28 -3.67
CA GLN A 66 -10.47 -13.88 -4.42
C GLN A 66 -10.51 -13.48 -5.91
N ALA A 67 -11.66 -13.55 -6.56
CA ALA A 67 -11.80 -13.16 -7.97
C ALA A 67 -11.45 -11.68 -8.20
N ARG A 68 -11.78 -10.80 -7.23
CA ARG A 68 -11.42 -9.37 -7.29
C ARG A 68 -9.89 -9.18 -7.26
N LEU A 69 -9.21 -9.90 -6.37
CA LEU A 69 -7.75 -9.85 -6.23
C LEU A 69 -7.05 -10.46 -7.45
N ASP A 70 -7.57 -11.56 -8.00
CA ASP A 70 -7.04 -12.19 -9.22
C ASP A 70 -7.15 -11.24 -10.44
N GLY A 71 -8.25 -10.49 -10.53
CA GLY A 71 -8.42 -9.45 -11.55
C GLY A 71 -7.33 -8.37 -11.47
N MET A 72 -6.98 -7.93 -10.26
CA MET A 72 -5.91 -6.94 -10.06
C MET A 72 -4.54 -7.50 -10.42
N VAL A 73 -4.26 -8.77 -10.13
CA VAL A 73 -3.04 -9.44 -10.58
C VAL A 73 -2.96 -9.44 -12.11
N ALA A 74 -4.06 -9.79 -12.80
CA ALA A 74 -4.12 -9.78 -14.26
C ALA A 74 -3.92 -8.38 -14.87
N GLU A 75 -4.28 -7.33 -14.15
CA GLU A 75 -4.09 -5.95 -14.61
C GLU A 75 -2.70 -5.40 -14.26
N MET A 76 -2.25 -5.51 -13.01
CA MET A 76 -1.21 -4.67 -12.43
C MET A 76 0.04 -5.41 -11.93
N SER A 77 0.11 -6.73 -12.05
CA SER A 77 1.28 -7.49 -11.60
C SER A 77 2.41 -7.46 -12.62
N HIS A 78 3.61 -7.06 -12.20
CA HIS A 78 4.82 -7.21 -13.02
C HIS A 78 5.40 -8.65 -12.97
N TRP A 79 4.86 -9.50 -12.09
CA TRP A 79 5.21 -10.93 -11.98
C TRP A 79 4.37 -11.83 -12.91
N GLU A 80 3.26 -11.31 -13.43
CA GLU A 80 2.40 -12.01 -14.38
C GLU A 80 2.69 -11.50 -15.80
N PRO A 81 3.40 -12.29 -16.64
CA PRO A 81 3.83 -11.83 -17.97
C PRO A 81 2.67 -11.43 -18.88
N SER A 82 1.49 -12.00 -18.68
CA SER A 82 0.28 -11.71 -19.45
C SER A 82 -0.50 -10.50 -18.94
N SER A 83 -0.08 -9.89 -17.82
CA SER A 83 -0.76 -8.73 -17.24
C SER A 83 -0.81 -7.53 -18.17
N LEU A 84 -1.76 -6.63 -17.95
CA LEU A 84 -1.84 -5.38 -18.71
C LEU A 84 -0.60 -4.51 -18.48
N LEU A 85 -0.07 -4.48 -17.24
CA LEU A 85 1.17 -3.79 -16.89
C LEU A 85 2.35 -4.30 -17.71
N CYS A 86 2.54 -5.62 -17.80
CA CYS A 86 3.62 -6.21 -18.59
C CYS A 86 3.44 -5.92 -20.08
N ARG A 87 2.22 -5.98 -20.62
CA ARG A 87 1.94 -5.58 -22.00
C ARG A 87 2.28 -4.11 -22.25
N TYR A 88 1.93 -3.20 -21.33
CA TYR A 88 2.31 -1.80 -21.43
C TYR A 88 3.84 -1.63 -21.40
N ASN A 89 4.53 -2.31 -20.49
CA ASN A 89 5.99 -2.22 -20.34
C ASN A 89 6.74 -2.62 -21.63
N HIS A 90 6.16 -3.53 -22.42
CA HIS A 90 6.75 -4.01 -23.68
C HIS A 90 6.10 -3.40 -24.93
N ALA A 91 5.17 -2.46 -24.76
CA ALA A 91 4.47 -1.83 -25.87
C ALA A 91 5.40 -0.93 -26.70
N ALA A 92 5.08 -0.77 -27.97
CA ALA A 92 5.87 0.04 -28.91
C ALA A 92 5.87 1.52 -28.52
N LEU A 93 6.98 2.21 -28.82
CA LEU A 93 7.10 3.66 -28.67
C LEU A 93 5.89 4.38 -29.30
N GLY A 94 5.30 5.29 -28.54
CA GLY A 94 4.18 6.12 -28.98
C GLY A 94 2.81 5.45 -28.95
N SER A 95 2.73 4.14 -28.69
CA SER A 95 1.45 3.43 -28.56
C SER A 95 0.67 3.88 -27.32
N TRP A 96 -0.66 3.74 -27.37
CA TRP A 96 -1.56 4.01 -26.28
C TRP A 96 -2.18 2.71 -25.76
N THR A 97 -2.14 2.52 -24.46
CA THR A 97 -2.80 1.41 -23.77
C THR A 97 -4.03 1.93 -23.04
N ALA A 98 -5.21 1.39 -23.36
CA ALA A 98 -6.45 1.67 -22.60
C ALA A 98 -6.33 1.07 -21.20
N LEU A 99 -6.70 1.86 -20.19
CA LEU A 99 -6.64 1.46 -18.80
C LEU A 99 -8.05 1.11 -18.30
N PRO A 100 -8.24 -0.06 -17.66
CA PRO A 100 -9.40 -0.31 -16.82
C PRO A 100 -9.50 0.72 -15.69
N PRO A 101 -10.70 0.94 -15.12
CA PRO A 101 -10.90 1.95 -14.08
C PRO A 101 -9.96 1.81 -12.88
N ASP A 102 -9.70 0.58 -12.43
CA ASP A 102 -8.82 0.28 -11.31
C ASP A 102 -7.38 0.68 -11.60
N PHE A 103 -6.87 0.29 -12.77
CA PHE A 103 -5.51 0.64 -13.17
C PHE A 103 -5.35 2.16 -13.33
N ALA A 104 -6.34 2.82 -13.91
CA ALA A 104 -6.34 4.28 -14.05
C ALA A 104 -6.28 4.97 -12.68
N ALA A 105 -7.09 4.54 -11.70
CA ALA A 105 -7.10 5.08 -10.35
C ALA A 105 -5.74 4.91 -9.65
N VAL A 106 -5.11 3.74 -9.79
CA VAL A 106 -3.77 3.48 -9.23
C VAL A 106 -2.71 4.38 -9.87
N ILE A 107 -2.72 4.55 -11.20
CA ILE A 107 -1.77 5.46 -11.89
C ILE A 107 -1.99 6.91 -11.47
N GLU A 108 -3.23 7.36 -11.34
CA GLU A 108 -3.54 8.74 -10.89
C GLU A 108 -3.03 9.00 -9.47
N ALA A 109 -3.28 8.08 -8.54
CA ALA A 109 -2.78 8.18 -7.17
C ALA A 109 -1.25 8.12 -7.12
N ALA A 110 -0.63 7.23 -7.89
CA ALA A 110 0.81 7.10 -7.99
C ALA A 110 1.47 8.38 -8.52
N LEU A 111 0.91 8.99 -9.56
CA LEU A 111 1.38 10.27 -10.12
C LEU A 111 1.22 11.42 -9.13
N LEU A 112 0.12 11.46 -8.38
CA LEU A 112 -0.10 12.46 -7.33
C LEU A 112 0.98 12.37 -6.24
N VAL A 113 1.26 11.16 -5.75
CA VAL A 113 2.31 10.96 -4.73
C VAL A 113 3.70 11.24 -5.30
N ALA A 114 3.98 10.85 -6.55
CA ALA A 114 5.23 11.17 -7.22
C ALA A 114 5.48 12.69 -7.33
N GLU A 115 4.45 13.45 -7.68
CA GLU A 115 4.52 14.91 -7.74
C GLU A 115 4.74 15.53 -6.36
N ARG A 116 3.91 15.17 -5.37
CA ARG A 116 3.95 15.75 -4.01
C ARG A 116 5.20 15.35 -3.23
N SER A 117 5.74 14.16 -3.48
CA SER A 117 7.00 13.70 -2.90
C SER A 117 8.25 14.19 -3.63
N ALA A 118 8.08 15.04 -4.67
CA ALA A 118 9.18 15.49 -5.55
C ALA A 118 9.99 14.32 -6.15
N GLY A 119 9.31 13.19 -6.42
CA GLY A 119 9.90 12.00 -7.01
C GLY A 119 10.56 11.02 -6.02
N ALA A 120 10.33 11.17 -4.72
CA ALA A 120 10.69 10.14 -3.74
C ALA A 120 9.86 8.85 -3.93
N PHE A 121 8.67 8.97 -4.52
CA PHE A 121 7.90 7.87 -5.09
C PHE A 121 7.87 8.02 -6.62
N ASP A 122 8.03 6.91 -7.34
CA ASP A 122 7.97 6.90 -8.80
C ASP A 122 7.37 5.59 -9.31
N PRO A 123 6.16 5.60 -9.92
CA PRO A 123 5.56 4.39 -10.49
C PRO A 123 6.26 3.90 -11.77
N ALA A 124 7.24 4.63 -12.28
CA ALA A 124 7.97 4.32 -13.51
C ALA A 124 9.39 3.79 -13.25
N LEU A 125 9.58 3.12 -12.11
CA LEU A 125 10.86 2.54 -11.68
C LEU A 125 11.14 1.14 -12.24
N GLY A 126 10.26 0.54 -13.00
CA GLY A 126 10.35 -0.87 -13.38
C GLY A 126 11.68 -1.29 -14.00
N ARG A 127 12.40 -0.39 -14.67
CA ARG A 127 13.76 -0.66 -15.17
C ARG A 127 14.80 -0.76 -14.06
N LEU A 128 14.68 0.08 -13.04
CA LEU A 128 15.56 0.02 -11.87
C LEU A 128 15.28 -1.22 -11.04
N THR A 129 14.01 -1.53 -10.75
CA THR A 129 13.66 -2.76 -10.02
C THR A 129 14.11 -4.02 -10.76
N ASP A 130 14.07 -4.05 -12.10
CA ASP A 130 14.55 -5.16 -12.90
C ASP A 130 16.07 -5.35 -12.79
N VAL A 131 16.87 -4.31 -12.95
CA VAL A 131 18.34 -4.44 -12.89
C VAL A 131 18.84 -4.75 -11.48
N TRP A 132 18.14 -4.32 -10.44
CA TRP A 132 18.43 -4.67 -9.05
C TRP A 132 17.94 -6.07 -8.65
N GLY A 133 17.19 -6.77 -9.51
CA GLY A 133 16.63 -8.09 -9.21
C GLY A 133 15.49 -8.07 -8.19
N LEU A 134 14.81 -6.94 -8.06
CA LEU A 134 13.67 -6.74 -7.16
C LEU A 134 12.33 -7.16 -7.81
N GLY A 135 12.36 -7.44 -9.13
CA GLY A 135 11.26 -7.96 -9.92
C GLY A 135 11.43 -9.44 -10.26
N PRO A 136 10.75 -9.93 -11.33
CA PRO A 136 10.82 -11.33 -11.77
C PRO A 136 12.21 -11.78 -12.18
N ARG A 137 13.00 -10.88 -12.74
CA ARG A 137 14.38 -11.16 -13.12
C ARG A 137 15.26 -11.35 -11.87
N ARG A 138 16.20 -12.30 -11.96
CA ARG A 138 17.20 -12.57 -10.93
C ARG A 138 18.58 -12.41 -11.58
N PRO A 139 19.24 -11.23 -11.47
CA PRO A 139 20.61 -11.05 -11.96
C PRO A 139 21.59 -11.86 -11.12
N ASP A 140 22.69 -12.30 -11.74
CA ASP A 140 23.74 -13.08 -11.07
C ASP A 140 24.60 -12.22 -10.12
N ALA A 141 24.60 -10.90 -10.32
CA ALA A 141 25.35 -9.94 -9.50
C ALA A 141 24.59 -8.59 -9.42
N PRO A 142 24.87 -7.78 -8.39
CA PRO A 142 24.38 -6.41 -8.33
C PRO A 142 24.78 -5.62 -9.60
N PRO A 143 23.92 -4.67 -10.05
CA PRO A 143 24.22 -3.87 -11.23
C PRO A 143 25.41 -2.94 -10.99
N ASP A 144 26.20 -2.72 -12.04
CA ASP A 144 27.23 -1.67 -12.04
C ASP A 144 26.62 -0.28 -12.26
N GLU A 145 27.39 0.76 -11.97
CA GLU A 145 26.95 2.16 -12.08
C GLU A 145 26.45 2.53 -13.48
N ALA A 146 27.06 1.99 -14.52
CA ALA A 146 26.66 2.26 -15.91
C ALA A 146 25.28 1.63 -16.20
N THR A 147 24.98 0.47 -15.64
CA THR A 147 23.68 -0.20 -15.76
C THR A 147 22.60 0.55 -14.98
N ILE A 148 22.92 1.01 -13.76
CA ILE A 148 22.01 1.84 -12.95
C ILE A 148 21.70 3.16 -13.69
N ALA A 149 22.71 3.85 -14.18
CA ALA A 149 22.55 5.11 -14.92
C ALA A 149 21.67 4.93 -16.18
N ARG A 150 21.83 3.84 -16.94
CA ARG A 150 20.97 3.52 -18.10
C ARG A 150 19.52 3.25 -17.68
N ALA A 151 19.31 2.49 -16.61
CA ALA A 151 17.98 2.18 -16.10
C ALA A 151 17.29 3.43 -15.57
N LEU A 152 18.03 4.29 -14.84
CA LEU A 152 17.53 5.57 -14.33
C LEU A 152 17.12 6.50 -15.47
N ALA A 153 17.94 6.64 -16.52
CA ALA A 153 17.60 7.45 -17.70
C ALA A 153 16.36 6.94 -18.46
N ALA A 154 16.06 5.64 -18.38
CA ALA A 154 14.87 5.03 -18.96
C ALA A 154 13.63 5.10 -18.05
N SER A 155 13.77 5.50 -16.80
CA SER A 155 12.74 5.62 -15.78
C SER A 155 12.19 7.06 -15.69
N GLY A 156 11.28 7.31 -14.79
CA GLY A 156 10.83 8.64 -14.41
C GLY A 156 9.36 8.92 -14.69
N TRP A 157 8.59 9.19 -13.64
CA TRP A 157 7.17 9.46 -13.69
C TRP A 157 6.76 10.64 -14.59
N ARG A 158 7.64 11.65 -14.75
CA ARG A 158 7.40 12.81 -15.64
C ARG A 158 7.30 12.44 -17.12
N ARG A 159 7.76 11.25 -17.50
CA ARG A 159 7.64 10.71 -18.86
C ARG A 159 6.29 10.05 -19.11
N LEU A 160 5.51 9.78 -18.07
CA LEU A 160 4.17 9.20 -18.18
C LEU A 160 3.20 10.25 -18.73
N ALA A 161 2.49 9.91 -19.79
CA ALA A 161 1.43 10.73 -20.37
C ALA A 161 0.09 9.99 -20.20
N LEU A 162 -0.64 10.35 -19.15
CA LEU A 162 -1.98 9.84 -18.87
C LEU A 162 -3.01 10.77 -19.56
N ASP A 163 -3.77 10.21 -20.49
CA ASP A 163 -4.95 10.84 -21.04
C ASP A 163 -6.16 10.33 -20.24
N ARG A 164 -6.75 11.23 -19.44
CA ARG A 164 -7.82 10.87 -18.52
C ARG A 164 -9.12 10.58 -19.27
N ALA A 165 -9.93 9.72 -18.67
CA ALA A 165 -11.25 9.43 -19.19
C ALA A 165 -12.09 10.72 -19.33
N GLY A 166 -12.67 10.91 -20.53
CA GLY A 166 -13.70 11.90 -20.79
C GLY A 166 -15.06 11.23 -20.98
N GLN A 167 -16.10 11.98 -21.37
CA GLN A 167 -17.42 11.40 -21.64
C GLN A 167 -17.32 10.27 -22.68
N GLY A 168 -17.50 9.01 -22.21
CA GLY A 168 -17.51 7.81 -23.05
C GLY A 168 -16.13 7.29 -23.51
N VAL A 169 -15.01 7.85 -22.98
CA VAL A 169 -13.66 7.43 -23.32
C VAL A 169 -12.96 6.91 -22.07
N SER A 170 -12.41 5.70 -22.13
CA SER A 170 -11.58 5.14 -21.05
C SER A 170 -10.24 5.89 -20.95
N ALA A 171 -9.70 5.98 -19.73
CA ALA A 171 -8.34 6.49 -19.54
C ALA A 171 -7.35 5.65 -20.34
N ARG A 172 -6.28 6.28 -20.81
CA ARG A 172 -5.22 5.60 -21.56
C ARG A 172 -3.85 6.16 -21.24
N LEU A 173 -2.84 5.29 -21.27
CA LEU A 173 -1.46 5.64 -20.96
C LEU A 173 -0.59 5.47 -22.21
N ARG A 174 0.23 6.48 -22.50
CA ARG A 174 1.15 6.44 -23.64
C ARG A 174 2.48 5.82 -23.25
N GLN A 175 2.99 4.91 -24.07
CA GLN A 175 4.35 4.39 -23.94
C GLN A 175 5.37 5.38 -24.54
N PRO A 176 6.21 6.03 -23.73
CA PRO A 176 7.18 7.01 -24.23
C PRO A 176 8.46 6.38 -24.80
N GLY A 177 8.50 5.04 -24.87
CA GLY A 177 9.64 4.25 -25.34
C GLY A 177 10.52 3.75 -24.19
N GLY A 178 10.47 2.44 -23.96
CA GLY A 178 11.32 1.73 -23.00
C GLY A 178 11.07 2.00 -21.53
N LEU A 179 10.07 2.80 -21.18
CA LEU A 179 9.67 3.04 -19.79
C LEU A 179 8.92 1.82 -19.25
N TRP A 180 9.24 1.43 -18.01
CA TRP A 180 8.56 0.33 -17.33
C TRP A 180 7.91 0.82 -16.04
N LEU A 181 6.65 0.45 -15.86
CA LEU A 181 5.91 0.64 -14.62
C LEU A 181 6.32 -0.41 -13.57
N ASP A 182 6.31 0.02 -12.32
CA ASP A 182 6.32 -0.81 -11.13
C ASP A 182 5.31 -0.21 -10.13
N LEU A 183 4.26 -0.95 -9.82
CA LEU A 183 3.19 -0.53 -8.93
C LEU A 183 3.25 -1.24 -7.56
N SER A 184 4.35 -1.92 -7.23
CA SER A 184 4.49 -2.71 -5.99
C SER A 184 4.34 -1.88 -4.71
N GLY A 185 4.64 -0.58 -4.77
CA GLY A 185 4.50 0.34 -3.62
C GLY A 185 3.14 1.05 -3.53
N VAL A 186 2.10 0.60 -4.27
CA VAL A 186 0.77 1.22 -4.25
C VAL A 186 -0.36 0.21 -4.50
N ALA A 187 -0.07 -0.88 -5.23
CA ALA A 187 -1.11 -1.80 -5.67
C ALA A 187 -1.67 -2.69 -4.54
N LYS A 188 -0.88 -2.98 -3.50
CA LYS A 188 -1.36 -3.78 -2.36
C LYS A 188 -2.34 -2.98 -1.51
N GLY A 189 -2.02 -1.72 -1.23
CA GLY A 189 -2.94 -0.80 -0.55
C GLY A 189 -4.24 -0.62 -1.33
N TYR A 190 -4.15 -0.47 -2.67
CA TYR A 190 -5.34 -0.43 -3.52
C TYR A 190 -6.16 -1.72 -3.45
N ALA A 191 -5.51 -2.88 -3.43
CA ALA A 191 -6.19 -4.16 -3.33
C ALA A 191 -6.98 -4.28 -2.01
N ALA A 192 -6.42 -3.81 -0.89
CA ALA A 192 -7.13 -3.77 0.38
C ALA A 192 -8.36 -2.84 0.33
N ASP A 193 -8.21 -1.62 -0.20
CA ASP A 193 -9.33 -0.67 -0.40
C ASP A 193 -10.43 -1.28 -1.28
N ALA A 194 -10.07 -1.91 -2.39
CA ALA A 194 -11.02 -2.46 -3.33
C ALA A 194 -11.78 -3.70 -2.79
N VAL A 195 -11.16 -4.48 -1.90
CA VAL A 195 -11.86 -5.55 -1.18
C VAL A 195 -12.81 -4.97 -0.14
N ALA A 196 -12.40 -3.93 0.61
CA ALA A 196 -13.28 -3.24 1.55
C ALA A 196 -14.51 -2.64 0.84
N ASP A 197 -14.30 -2.01 -0.31
CA ASP A 197 -15.37 -1.50 -1.18
C ASP A 197 -16.32 -2.60 -1.68
N LEU A 198 -15.79 -3.76 -2.08
CA LEU A 198 -16.58 -4.91 -2.49
C LEU A 198 -17.49 -5.39 -1.35
N LEU A 199 -16.95 -5.47 -0.14
CA LEU A 199 -17.69 -5.88 1.05
C LEU A 199 -18.78 -4.85 1.40
N ALA A 200 -18.45 -3.55 1.38
CA ALA A 200 -19.41 -2.48 1.62
C ALA A 200 -20.58 -2.50 0.64
N ARG A 201 -20.32 -2.70 -0.67
CA ARG A 201 -21.36 -2.88 -1.71
C ARG A 201 -22.18 -4.16 -1.53
N ALA A 202 -21.65 -5.16 -0.85
CA ALA A 202 -22.38 -6.37 -0.46
C ALA A 202 -23.17 -6.20 0.84
N GLY A 203 -23.23 -4.98 1.42
CA GLY A 203 -23.96 -4.68 2.65
C GLY A 203 -23.18 -4.95 3.94
N ILE A 204 -21.90 -5.26 3.85
CA ILE A 204 -21.03 -5.49 5.01
C ILE A 204 -20.37 -4.18 5.42
N ALA A 205 -20.79 -3.64 6.56
CA ALA A 205 -20.32 -2.36 7.08
C ALA A 205 -19.10 -2.48 8.02
N HIS A 206 -18.80 -3.68 8.50
CA HIS A 206 -17.81 -3.92 9.55
C HIS A 206 -16.82 -5.00 9.13
N ALA A 207 -15.62 -4.60 8.75
CA ALA A 207 -14.57 -5.51 8.30
C ALA A 207 -13.17 -4.93 8.54
N LEU A 208 -12.21 -5.84 8.73
CA LEU A 208 -10.78 -5.57 8.61
C LEU A 208 -10.25 -6.36 7.42
N VAL A 209 -9.68 -5.67 6.45
CA VAL A 209 -9.05 -6.26 5.28
C VAL A 209 -7.54 -6.07 5.37
N GLU A 210 -6.79 -7.12 5.11
CA GLU A 210 -5.33 -7.12 5.02
C GLU A 210 -4.89 -7.74 3.69
N VAL A 211 -3.97 -7.09 2.99
CA VAL A 211 -3.32 -7.63 1.79
C VAL A 211 -1.81 -7.39 1.90
N GLY A 212 -1.07 -8.45 2.27
CA GLY A 212 0.39 -8.41 2.33
C GLY A 212 0.98 -7.49 3.39
N GLY A 213 0.22 -7.18 4.44
CA GLY A 213 0.58 -6.28 5.53
C GLY A 213 -0.09 -4.91 5.48
N GLU A 214 -0.67 -4.52 4.36
CA GLU A 214 -1.48 -3.32 4.21
C GLU A 214 -2.90 -3.59 4.71
N CYS A 215 -3.36 -2.79 5.68
CA CYS A 215 -4.63 -3.01 6.36
C CYS A 215 -5.58 -1.82 6.19
N VAL A 216 -6.87 -2.10 6.00
CA VAL A 216 -7.95 -1.12 6.09
C VAL A 216 -9.07 -1.65 6.98
N GLY A 217 -9.52 -0.83 7.93
CA GLY A 217 -10.64 -1.14 8.81
C GLY A 217 -11.85 -0.27 8.52
N ALA A 218 -12.99 -0.92 8.35
CA ALA A 218 -14.31 -0.29 8.24
C ALA A 218 -15.18 -0.67 9.45
N GLY A 219 -15.92 0.29 9.98
CA GLY A 219 -16.79 0.07 11.13
C GLY A 219 -16.06 -0.46 12.36
N MET A 220 -16.74 -1.29 13.14
CA MET A 220 -16.26 -1.83 14.41
C MET A 220 -16.59 -3.32 14.53
N ARG A 221 -16.00 -3.98 15.50
CA ARG A 221 -16.34 -5.37 15.87
C ARG A 221 -17.69 -5.42 16.58
N PRO A 222 -18.39 -6.57 16.54
CA PRO A 222 -19.68 -6.72 17.21
C PRO A 222 -19.67 -6.47 18.72
N ASP A 223 -18.53 -6.68 19.39
CA ASP A 223 -18.32 -6.40 20.82
C ASP A 223 -18.12 -4.90 21.13
N GLY A 224 -18.18 -4.02 20.13
CA GLY A 224 -18.00 -2.58 20.28
C GLY A 224 -16.56 -2.11 20.23
N ASP A 225 -15.57 -3.02 20.14
CA ASP A 225 -14.18 -2.70 19.95
C ASP A 225 -13.88 -2.29 18.48
N PRO A 226 -12.93 -1.39 18.22
CA PRO A 226 -12.44 -1.17 16.88
C PRO A 226 -11.61 -2.36 16.38
N TRP A 227 -11.30 -2.36 15.09
CA TRP A 227 -10.33 -3.30 14.52
C TRP A 227 -8.93 -2.88 14.93
N TRP A 228 -8.38 -3.58 15.92
CA TRP A 228 -7.05 -3.30 16.45
C TRP A 228 -5.95 -3.89 15.57
N VAL A 229 -4.94 -3.07 15.25
CA VAL A 229 -3.75 -3.47 14.49
C VAL A 229 -2.50 -2.96 15.21
N ASP A 230 -1.53 -3.84 15.43
CA ASP A 230 -0.24 -3.48 16.02
C ASP A 230 0.74 -3.07 14.90
N LEU A 231 1.35 -1.89 15.03
CA LEU A 231 2.42 -1.47 14.13
C LEU A 231 3.69 -2.27 14.44
N GLU A 232 4.23 -2.92 13.43
CA GLU A 232 5.44 -3.71 13.59
C GLU A 232 6.64 -2.86 13.99
N THR A 233 7.49 -3.44 14.81
CA THR A 233 8.82 -2.91 15.15
C THR A 233 9.84 -3.91 14.64
N PRO A 234 10.88 -3.48 13.90
CA PRO A 234 11.92 -4.37 13.41
C PRO A 234 12.58 -5.20 14.53
N ALA A 235 12.90 -6.45 14.23
CA ALA A 235 13.51 -7.35 15.21
C ALA A 235 14.81 -6.74 15.76
N GLY A 236 15.01 -6.88 17.07
CA GLY A 236 16.18 -6.33 17.78
C GLY A 236 16.06 -4.87 18.20
N ILE A 237 14.99 -4.16 17.83
CA ILE A 237 14.69 -2.81 18.30
C ILE A 237 13.68 -2.87 19.42
N ALA A 238 14.03 -2.33 20.59
CA ALA A 238 13.17 -2.31 21.77
C ALA A 238 12.42 -0.98 21.86
N LEU A 239 11.17 -0.96 21.36
CA LEU A 239 10.26 0.18 21.46
C LEU A 239 8.96 -0.24 22.12
N PRO A 240 8.27 0.65 22.85
CA PRO A 240 6.92 0.38 23.32
C PRO A 240 5.99 0.03 22.15
N PRO A 241 5.18 -1.03 22.25
CA PRO A 241 4.21 -1.36 21.22
C PRO A 241 3.29 -0.17 20.90
N LEU A 242 2.94 -0.03 19.64
CA LEU A 242 1.97 0.98 19.19
C LEU A 242 0.84 0.27 18.45
N ARG A 243 -0.36 0.37 19.03
CA ARG A 243 -1.61 -0.21 18.52
C ARG A 243 -2.48 0.87 17.94
N VAL A 244 -3.09 0.60 16.81
CA VAL A 244 -3.96 1.54 16.10
C VAL A 244 -5.37 0.98 16.01
N ALA A 245 -6.37 1.82 16.28
CA ALA A 245 -7.77 1.54 15.99
C ALA A 245 -8.04 1.85 14.52
N LEU A 246 -8.25 0.84 13.70
CA LEU A 246 -8.68 1.03 12.31
C LEU A 246 -10.20 1.12 12.26
N HIS A 247 -10.70 2.36 12.25
CA HIS A 247 -12.11 2.71 12.04
C HIS A 247 -12.20 3.77 10.95
N GLN A 248 -12.63 3.38 9.75
CA GLN A 248 -12.57 4.20 8.53
C GLN A 248 -11.14 4.72 8.28
N LEU A 249 -10.18 3.87 8.57
CA LEU A 249 -8.76 4.19 8.55
C LEU A 249 -7.97 2.99 8.03
N ALA A 250 -6.88 3.29 7.36
CA ALA A 250 -5.96 2.28 6.86
C ALA A 250 -4.54 2.52 7.38
N VAL A 251 -3.71 1.49 7.31
CA VAL A 251 -2.28 1.56 7.60
C VAL A 251 -1.50 0.71 6.61
N ALA A 252 -0.38 1.22 6.15
CA ALA A 252 0.60 0.49 5.39
C ALA A 252 1.99 0.66 6.00
N THR A 253 2.84 -0.35 5.88
CA THR A 253 4.21 -0.31 6.39
C THR A 253 5.20 -0.74 5.33
N SER A 254 6.13 0.15 4.99
CA SER A 254 7.31 -0.13 4.18
C SER A 254 8.52 -0.35 5.09
N GLY A 255 9.36 -1.34 4.79
CA GLY A 255 10.55 -1.58 5.60
C GLY A 255 11.43 -2.67 5.01
N ASP A 256 12.73 -2.59 5.30
CA ASP A 256 13.75 -3.50 4.79
C ASP A 256 14.09 -4.67 5.73
N TYR A 257 13.47 -4.71 6.90
CA TYR A 257 13.77 -5.68 7.96
C TYR A 257 13.30 -7.11 7.67
N LEU A 258 12.32 -7.29 6.74
CA LEU A 258 11.80 -8.61 6.36
C LEU A 258 12.46 -9.20 5.11
N ARG A 259 12.77 -8.36 4.12
CA ARG A 259 13.21 -8.78 2.79
C ARG A 259 14.58 -8.22 2.39
N GLY A 260 15.28 -7.54 3.31
CA GLY A 260 16.48 -6.77 3.00
C GLY A 260 16.19 -5.47 2.28
N ALA A 261 17.22 -4.71 1.96
CA ALA A 261 17.10 -3.42 1.29
C ALA A 261 16.54 -3.61 -0.14
N HIS A 262 15.29 -3.26 -0.33
CA HIS A 262 14.56 -3.39 -1.59
C HIS A 262 13.89 -2.08 -2.03
N THR A 263 13.94 -1.05 -1.21
CA THR A 263 13.43 0.27 -1.56
C THR A 263 14.56 1.09 -2.17
N LEU A 264 14.33 1.60 -3.38
CA LEU A 264 15.29 2.42 -4.11
C LEU A 264 14.84 3.89 -4.05
N ASP A 265 15.80 4.82 -3.94
CA ASP A 265 15.54 6.23 -4.21
C ASP A 265 15.43 6.42 -5.73
N PRO A 266 14.25 6.80 -6.25
CA PRO A 266 14.03 6.96 -7.68
C PRO A 266 14.91 8.03 -8.34
N ARG A 267 15.42 8.95 -7.54
CA ARG A 267 16.23 10.09 -8.02
C ARG A 267 17.69 9.70 -8.22
N THR A 268 18.16 8.70 -7.49
CA THR A 268 19.55 8.24 -7.54
C THR A 268 19.72 6.85 -8.14
N GLY A 269 18.66 6.03 -8.10
CA GLY A 269 18.68 4.64 -8.53
C GLY A 269 19.32 3.67 -7.52
N HIS A 270 19.63 4.15 -6.32
CA HIS A 270 20.29 3.38 -5.25
C HIS A 270 19.40 3.21 -4.03
N VAL A 271 19.76 2.26 -3.17
CA VAL A 271 19.20 2.15 -1.83
C VAL A 271 19.62 3.40 -1.03
N PRO A 272 18.69 4.13 -0.42
CA PRO A 272 19.01 5.38 0.27
C PRO A 272 19.83 5.13 1.54
N ILE A 273 20.92 5.89 1.69
CA ILE A 273 21.73 5.88 2.91
C ILE A 273 21.00 6.65 4.00
N GLY A 274 20.90 6.05 5.20
CA GLY A 274 20.22 6.69 6.34
C GLY A 274 18.70 6.72 6.24
N ALA A 275 18.10 5.86 5.41
CA ALA A 275 16.67 5.63 5.42
C ALA A 275 16.19 4.95 6.71
N ALA A 276 14.91 5.12 7.02
CA ALA A 276 14.27 4.40 8.11
C ALA A 276 14.26 2.89 7.83
N SER A 277 14.40 2.07 8.88
CA SER A 277 14.26 0.61 8.76
C SER A 277 12.79 0.19 8.66
N ALA A 278 11.88 0.98 9.20
CA ALA A 278 10.44 0.81 9.04
C ALA A 278 9.72 2.16 9.00
N VAL A 279 8.75 2.27 8.11
CA VAL A 279 7.89 3.43 7.92
C VAL A 279 6.45 2.95 7.90
N SER A 280 5.64 3.34 8.88
CA SER A 280 4.20 3.10 8.87
C SER A 280 3.48 4.41 8.62
N VAL A 281 2.49 4.39 7.73
CA VAL A 281 1.64 5.56 7.41
C VAL A 281 0.18 5.18 7.60
N LEU A 282 -0.56 6.04 8.32
CA LEU A 282 -2.01 5.95 8.48
C LEU A 282 -2.68 6.94 7.53
N HIS A 283 -3.73 6.51 6.84
CA HIS A 283 -4.49 7.33 5.90
C HIS A 283 -5.90 6.75 5.74
N PRO A 284 -6.94 7.53 5.40
CA PRO A 284 -8.28 6.99 5.08
C PRO A 284 -8.28 5.99 3.91
N SER A 285 -7.39 6.13 2.94
CA SER A 285 -7.18 5.16 1.84
C SER A 285 -5.90 4.36 2.07
N CYS A 286 -6.00 3.05 1.99
CA CYS A 286 -4.86 2.14 2.10
C CYS A 286 -3.89 2.28 0.92
N MET A 287 -4.41 2.54 -0.28
CA MET A 287 -3.60 2.87 -1.47
C MET A 287 -2.69 4.07 -1.22
N MET A 288 -3.21 5.13 -0.63
CA MET A 288 -2.41 6.31 -0.30
C MET A 288 -1.42 6.04 0.84
N ALA A 289 -1.83 5.27 1.85
CA ALA A 289 -0.92 4.85 2.93
C ALA A 289 0.29 4.07 2.39
N ASP A 290 0.06 3.11 1.49
CA ASP A 290 1.09 2.28 0.84
C ASP A 290 2.06 3.14 0.00
N ALA A 291 1.52 4.01 -0.86
CA ALA A 291 2.33 4.91 -1.68
C ALA A 291 3.17 5.88 -0.85
N TRP A 292 2.60 6.46 0.21
CA TRP A 292 3.35 7.35 1.10
C TRP A 292 4.36 6.61 1.98
N ALA A 293 4.05 5.42 2.47
CA ALA A 293 5.03 4.60 3.21
C ALA A 293 6.23 4.26 2.32
N SER A 294 5.99 3.93 1.05
CA SER A 294 7.04 3.70 0.05
C SER A 294 7.86 4.96 -0.24
N ALA A 295 7.21 6.12 -0.42
CA ALA A 295 7.89 7.41 -0.62
C ALA A 295 8.82 7.78 0.53
N LEU A 296 8.32 7.67 1.77
CA LEU A 296 9.09 8.00 2.98
C LEU A 296 10.22 6.99 3.23
N GLY A 297 10.04 5.72 2.84
CA GLY A 297 11.07 4.68 2.94
C GLY A 297 12.18 4.83 1.89
N ALA A 298 11.93 5.55 0.81
CA ALA A 298 12.85 5.72 -0.31
C ALA A 298 13.84 6.89 -0.14
N VAL A 299 13.81 7.59 0.99
CA VAL A 299 14.64 8.77 1.24
C VAL A 299 15.31 8.70 2.61
N PRO A 300 16.38 9.50 2.88
CA PRO A 300 16.95 9.60 4.22
C PRO A 300 15.92 10.02 5.26
N ILE A 301 16.03 9.51 6.48
CA ILE A 301 15.03 9.72 7.55
C ILE A 301 14.76 11.21 7.86
N ALA A 302 15.75 12.07 7.71
CA ALA A 302 15.58 13.51 7.90
C ALA A 302 14.62 14.08 6.84
N GLU A 303 14.83 13.75 5.57
CA GLU A 303 13.95 14.15 4.47
C GLU A 303 12.55 13.54 4.61
N ALA A 304 12.46 12.26 5.04
CA ALA A 304 11.19 11.59 5.30
C ALA A 304 10.36 12.32 6.36
N ARG A 305 11.00 12.82 7.44
CA ARG A 305 10.34 13.61 8.50
C ARG A 305 9.78 14.92 7.97
N ASP A 306 10.58 15.65 7.20
CA ASP A 306 10.18 16.92 6.61
C ASP A 306 9.02 16.73 5.61
N LEU A 307 9.12 15.67 4.80
CA LEU A 307 8.08 15.29 3.83
C LEU A 307 6.78 14.91 4.55
N ALA A 308 6.84 14.06 5.56
CA ALA A 308 5.66 13.64 6.33
C ALA A 308 4.99 14.81 7.04
N ALA A 309 5.78 15.74 7.63
CA ALA A 309 5.26 16.92 8.29
C ALA A 309 4.60 17.89 7.29
N ARG A 310 5.24 18.15 6.14
CA ARG A 310 4.72 19.03 5.08
C ARG A 310 3.40 18.51 4.51
N GLU A 311 3.29 17.19 4.33
CA GLU A 311 2.10 16.55 3.77
C GLU A 311 1.03 16.25 4.82
N GLY A 312 1.28 16.53 6.10
CA GLY A 312 0.34 16.27 7.19
C GLY A 312 0.07 14.77 7.43
N LEU A 313 1.03 13.90 7.10
CA LEU A 313 0.84 12.45 7.20
C LEU A 313 0.91 11.99 8.66
N ALA A 314 0.02 11.11 9.07
CA ALA A 314 0.15 10.36 10.32
C ALA A 314 1.16 9.23 10.10
N ALA A 315 2.41 9.45 10.48
CA ALA A 315 3.52 8.55 10.16
C ALA A 315 4.38 8.21 11.38
N ARG A 316 4.84 6.95 11.43
CA ARG A 316 5.85 6.44 12.35
C ARG A 316 7.09 6.04 11.55
N LEU A 317 8.26 6.57 11.92
CA LEU A 317 9.54 6.20 11.34
C LEU A 317 10.43 5.59 12.42
N ILE A 318 11.04 4.45 12.13
CA ILE A 318 11.99 3.76 13.02
C ILE A 318 13.35 3.72 12.31
N ALA A 319 14.34 4.34 12.95
CA ALA A 319 15.72 4.33 12.46
C ALA A 319 16.41 2.99 12.79
N ARG A 320 17.48 2.66 12.08
CA ARG A 320 18.25 1.41 12.30
C ARG A 320 18.90 1.32 13.68
N ASP A 321 19.21 2.46 14.29
CA ASP A 321 19.76 2.56 15.64
C ASP A 321 18.71 2.46 16.75
N GLY A 322 17.43 2.30 16.39
CA GLY A 322 16.30 2.21 17.30
C GLY A 322 15.65 3.55 17.62
N GLY A 323 16.12 4.65 17.05
CA GLY A 323 15.45 5.95 17.16
C GLY A 323 14.06 5.91 16.54
N GLU A 324 13.06 6.37 17.29
CA GLU A 324 11.68 6.48 16.81
C GLU A 324 11.27 7.94 16.61
N TRP A 325 10.55 8.20 15.54
CA TRP A 325 9.90 9.48 15.31
C TRP A 325 8.43 9.25 14.93
N LEU A 326 7.57 10.01 15.60
CA LEU A 326 6.14 10.09 15.28
C LEU A 326 5.87 11.48 14.68
N SER A 327 5.12 11.53 13.59
CA SER A 327 4.70 12.80 13.01
C SER A 327 3.75 13.54 13.97
N PRO A 328 3.60 14.87 13.83
CA PRO A 328 2.61 15.63 14.61
C PRO A 328 1.19 15.04 14.48
N ALA A 329 0.80 14.64 13.26
CA ALA A 329 -0.51 14.07 13.00
C ALA A 329 -0.71 12.72 13.72
N LEU A 330 0.29 11.84 13.74
CA LEU A 330 0.18 10.57 14.49
C LEU A 330 0.24 10.82 16.00
N SER A 331 1.06 11.77 16.45
CA SER A 331 1.16 12.10 17.87
C SER A 331 -0.16 12.67 18.42
N ALA A 332 -0.94 13.37 17.61
CA ALA A 332 -2.26 13.87 17.98
C ALA A 332 -3.31 12.76 18.14
N MET A 333 -3.04 11.55 17.64
CA MET A 333 -3.93 10.38 17.76
C MET A 333 -3.66 9.56 19.03
N LEU A 334 -2.55 9.82 19.75
CA LEU A 334 -2.16 9.14 20.99
C LEU A 334 -2.79 9.82 22.23
#